data_778b1cd31d529c238d2f73e8341e85e8
#
_entry.id   778b1cd31d529c238d2f73e8341e85e8
#
_cell.length_a   1.000
_cell.length_b   1.000
_cell.length_c   1.000
_cell.angle_alpha   90.00
_cell.angle_beta   90.00
_cell.angle_gamma   90.00
#
_symmetry.space_group_name_H-M   'P 1'
#
loop_
_entity.id
_entity.type
_entity.pdbx_description
1 polymer ?
#
loop_
_entity_poly.entity_id
_entity_poly.type
_entity_poly.pdbx_seq_one_letter_code
_entity_poly.pdbx_strand_id
1 'polypeptide(L)'
;MREVRRSALVPYTPSEMYALVNDVAGYPAFVPFCPATRVIEATATSLIASIDIVRAGIRVSLTTKNSLVPDQSIHMVLVDGPLKTFDGRWQFIAIRDATQALKGCRVELRVDFEFRNAALGLVAGPVFESSWDALVDAFVRRAHEIYGG
;
A
#
# COMPACT_ATOMS: atom_id res chain seq x y z
N MET A 1 -11.56 11.53 -11.35
CA MET A 1 -10.84 10.35 -10.84
C MET A 1 -9.37 10.71 -10.62
N ARG A 2 -8.82 10.29 -9.50
CA ARG A 2 -7.40 10.51 -9.18
C ARG A 2 -6.62 9.21 -9.34
N GLU A 3 -5.38 9.34 -9.78
CA GLU A 3 -4.49 8.21 -9.97
C GLU A 3 -3.15 8.48 -9.28
N VAL A 4 -2.64 7.46 -8.58
CA VAL A 4 -1.28 7.46 -8.02
C VAL A 4 -0.51 6.33 -8.71
N ARG A 5 0.69 6.64 -9.17
CA ARG A 5 1.64 5.66 -9.69
C ARG A 5 2.99 5.91 -9.04
N ARG A 6 3.51 4.89 -8.39
CA ARG A 6 4.84 4.95 -7.78
C ARG A 6 5.60 3.66 -8.03
N SER A 7 6.90 3.79 -8.16
CA SER A 7 7.78 2.63 -8.14
C SER A 7 9.02 2.95 -7.31
N ALA A 8 9.60 1.91 -6.72
CA ALA A 8 10.83 2.01 -5.97
C ALA A 8 11.69 0.79 -6.23
N LEU A 9 13.00 1.00 -6.33
CA LEU A 9 13.97 -0.07 -6.47
C LEU A 9 14.63 -0.29 -5.13
N VAL A 10 14.61 -1.54 -4.65
CA VAL A 10 15.19 -1.90 -3.36
C VAL A 10 16.10 -3.12 -3.53
N PRO A 11 17.16 -3.25 -2.69
CA PRO A 11 18.05 -4.42 -2.75
C PRO A 11 17.52 -5.64 -2.00
N TYR A 12 16.22 -5.68 -1.72
CA TYR A 12 15.56 -6.76 -0.98
C TYR A 12 14.75 -7.62 -1.92
N THR A 13 14.36 -8.83 -1.48
CA THR A 13 13.63 -9.77 -2.33
C THR A 13 12.16 -9.38 -2.49
N PRO A 14 11.49 -9.82 -3.58
CA PRO A 14 10.04 -9.68 -3.69
C PRO A 14 9.28 -10.25 -2.50
N SER A 15 9.73 -11.39 -1.97
CA SER A 15 9.12 -12.02 -0.79
C SER A 15 9.21 -11.14 0.44
N GLU A 16 10.36 -10.52 0.68
CA GLU A 16 10.56 -9.61 1.81
C GLU A 16 9.65 -8.37 1.69
N MET A 17 9.60 -7.77 0.52
CA MET A 17 8.76 -6.58 0.30
C MET A 17 7.27 -6.92 0.34
N TYR A 18 6.86 -8.05 -0.24
CA TYR A 18 5.48 -8.52 -0.16
C TYR A 18 5.05 -8.73 1.30
N ALA A 19 5.87 -9.40 2.09
CA ALA A 19 5.57 -9.66 3.50
C ALA A 19 5.36 -8.36 4.28
N LEU A 20 6.19 -7.35 4.01
CA LEU A 20 6.11 -6.06 4.67
C LEU A 20 4.82 -5.30 4.31
N VAL A 21 4.48 -5.26 3.03
CA VAL A 21 3.27 -4.57 2.55
C VAL A 21 2.00 -5.32 2.96
N ASN A 22 2.02 -6.64 2.97
CA ASN A 22 0.86 -7.46 3.35
C ASN A 22 0.60 -7.45 4.86
N ASP A 23 1.58 -7.08 5.67
CA ASP A 23 1.43 -7.01 7.13
C ASP A 23 0.74 -5.70 7.55
N VAL A 24 -0.54 -5.61 7.27
CA VAL A 24 -1.35 -4.42 7.57
C VAL A 24 -1.37 -4.13 9.07
N ALA A 25 -1.39 -5.15 9.91
CA ALA A 25 -1.38 -4.99 11.35
C ALA A 25 -0.11 -4.29 11.86
N GLY A 26 0.98 -4.35 11.12
CA GLY A 26 2.24 -3.71 11.47
C GLY A 26 2.35 -2.23 11.09
N TYR A 27 1.45 -1.71 10.27
CA TYR A 27 1.54 -0.33 9.76
C TYR A 27 1.65 0.74 10.84
N PRO A 28 0.86 0.71 11.94
CA PRO A 28 0.96 1.77 12.94
C PRO A 28 2.35 1.91 13.58
N ALA A 29 3.17 0.87 13.53
CA ALA A 29 4.51 0.90 14.12
C ALA A 29 5.49 1.77 13.34
N PHE A 30 5.27 2.02 12.04
CA PHE A 30 6.23 2.77 11.21
C PHE A 30 5.61 3.74 10.21
N VAL A 31 4.29 3.77 10.06
CA VAL A 31 3.60 4.72 9.18
C VAL A 31 2.98 5.82 10.04
N PRO A 32 3.59 7.03 10.11
CA PRO A 32 3.15 8.07 11.07
C PRO A 32 1.71 8.53 10.86
N PHE A 33 1.21 8.49 9.62
CA PHE A 33 -0.14 8.94 9.28
C PHE A 33 -1.15 7.80 9.25
N CYS A 34 -0.78 6.61 9.70
CA CYS A 34 -1.67 5.46 9.82
C CYS A 34 -1.71 4.99 11.28
N PRO A 35 -2.49 5.68 12.15
CA PRO A 35 -2.47 5.40 13.58
C PRO A 35 -3.17 4.10 13.98
N ALA A 36 -4.04 3.57 13.12
CA ALA A 36 -4.81 2.37 13.42
C ALA A 36 -5.10 1.56 12.17
N THR A 37 -5.05 0.25 12.31
CA THR A 37 -5.47 -0.70 11.31
C THR A 37 -6.26 -1.82 11.97
N ARG A 38 -7.04 -2.56 11.19
CA ARG A 38 -7.76 -3.73 11.66
C ARG A 38 -7.83 -4.79 10.57
N VAL A 39 -7.37 -5.99 10.88
CA VAL A 39 -7.53 -7.15 10.01
C VAL A 39 -8.88 -7.81 10.36
N ILE A 40 -9.79 -7.87 9.38
CA ILE A 40 -11.14 -8.41 9.56
C ILE A 40 -11.15 -9.89 9.23
N GLU A 41 -10.49 -10.28 8.14
CA GLU A 41 -10.40 -11.67 7.69
C GLU A 41 -9.09 -11.86 6.93
N ALA A 42 -8.42 -12.97 7.14
CA ALA A 42 -7.17 -13.28 6.46
C ALA A 42 -7.11 -14.75 6.10
N THR A 43 -6.78 -15.02 4.84
CA THR A 43 -6.46 -16.34 4.33
C THR A 43 -5.14 -16.29 3.55
N ALA A 44 -4.69 -17.42 3.01
CA ALA A 44 -3.46 -17.44 2.20
C ALA A 44 -3.57 -16.60 0.91
N THR A 45 -4.79 -16.38 0.40
CA THR A 45 -5.02 -15.72 -0.89
C THR A 45 -5.91 -14.48 -0.80
N SER A 46 -6.35 -14.12 0.41
CA SER A 46 -7.29 -13.01 0.60
C SER A 46 -7.08 -12.32 1.94
N LEU A 47 -7.24 -11.01 1.96
CA LEU A 47 -7.18 -10.21 3.17
C LEU A 47 -8.28 -9.14 3.10
N ILE A 48 -9.09 -9.05 4.15
CA ILE A 48 -10.01 -7.92 4.33
C ILE A 48 -9.50 -7.14 5.53
N ALA A 49 -9.16 -5.87 5.31
CA ALA A 49 -8.59 -5.04 6.36
C ALA A 49 -9.02 -3.58 6.20
N SER A 50 -9.03 -2.89 7.34
CA SER A 50 -9.28 -1.45 7.38
C SER A 50 -8.01 -0.72 7.80
N ILE A 51 -7.78 0.43 7.20
CA ILE A 51 -6.72 1.35 7.58
C ILE A 51 -7.32 2.74 7.83
N ASP A 52 -6.79 3.43 8.83
CA ASP A 52 -7.09 4.83 9.08
C ASP A 52 -5.92 5.67 8.59
N ILE A 53 -6.20 6.63 7.72
CA ILE A 53 -5.22 7.60 7.26
C ILE A 53 -5.59 8.94 7.87
N VAL A 54 -4.67 9.50 8.67
CA VAL A 54 -4.84 10.80 9.33
C VAL A 54 -3.65 11.67 8.96
N ARG A 55 -3.89 12.71 8.17
CA ARG A 55 -2.82 13.56 7.67
C ARG A 55 -3.37 14.94 7.34
N ALA A 56 -2.61 15.98 7.68
CA ALA A 56 -2.99 17.37 7.40
C ALA A 56 -4.41 17.73 7.86
N GLY A 57 -4.84 17.21 9.03
CA GLY A 57 -6.17 17.45 9.59
C GLY A 57 -7.30 16.65 8.93
N ILE A 58 -6.99 15.79 7.97
CA ILE A 58 -7.96 14.97 7.25
C ILE A 58 -7.85 13.52 7.74
N ARG A 59 -9.01 12.89 8.00
CA ARG A 59 -9.10 11.46 8.33
C ARG A 59 -9.88 10.73 7.25
N VAL A 60 -9.30 9.67 6.71
CA VAL A 60 -9.97 8.76 5.79
C VAL A 60 -9.82 7.35 6.34
N SER A 61 -10.94 6.67 6.60
CA SER A 61 -10.94 5.25 6.97
C SER A 61 -11.32 4.45 5.73
N LEU A 62 -10.50 3.50 5.38
CA LEU A 62 -10.63 2.70 4.16
C LEU A 62 -10.61 1.22 4.50
N THR A 63 -11.64 0.49 4.06
CA THR A 63 -11.67 -0.97 4.13
C THR A 63 -11.57 -1.54 2.73
N THR A 64 -10.65 -2.45 2.52
CA THR A 64 -10.46 -3.11 1.23
C THR A 64 -10.47 -4.63 1.37
N LYS A 65 -10.84 -5.29 0.28
CA LYS A 65 -10.60 -6.71 0.10
C LYS A 65 -9.42 -6.86 -0.85
N ASN A 66 -8.38 -7.54 -0.39
CA ASN A 66 -7.16 -7.72 -1.12
C ASN A 66 -7.05 -9.14 -1.63
N SER A 67 -6.89 -9.30 -2.93
CA SER A 67 -6.57 -10.59 -3.55
C SER A 67 -5.06 -10.74 -3.59
N LEU A 68 -4.54 -11.82 -3.02
CA LEU A 68 -3.12 -12.03 -2.79
C LEU A 68 -2.57 -13.09 -3.73
N VAL A 69 -1.52 -12.73 -4.46
CA VAL A 69 -0.64 -13.68 -5.13
C VAL A 69 0.70 -13.59 -4.39
N PRO A 70 0.99 -14.53 -3.48
CA PRO A 70 2.16 -14.42 -2.60
C PRO A 70 3.45 -14.11 -3.35
N ASP A 71 4.21 -13.15 -2.82
CA ASP A 71 5.48 -12.66 -3.35
C ASP A 71 5.39 -11.96 -4.72
N GLN A 72 4.19 -11.79 -5.27
CA GLN A 72 4.00 -11.23 -6.62
C GLN A 72 3.13 -9.99 -6.63
N SER A 73 1.93 -10.06 -6.07
CA SER A 73 0.99 -8.94 -6.16
C SER A 73 -0.06 -8.93 -5.06
N ILE A 74 -0.61 -7.73 -4.84
CA ILE A 74 -1.77 -7.50 -3.97
C ILE A 74 -2.73 -6.60 -4.73
N HIS A 75 -3.94 -7.07 -5.00
CA HIS A 75 -4.98 -6.29 -5.65
C HIS A 75 -6.05 -5.90 -4.64
N MET A 76 -6.20 -4.60 -4.41
CA MET A 76 -7.10 -4.03 -3.42
C MET A 76 -8.36 -3.49 -4.09
N VAL A 77 -9.53 -3.89 -3.60
CA VAL A 77 -10.81 -3.34 -4.03
C VAL A 77 -11.59 -2.81 -2.84
N LEU A 78 -12.42 -1.82 -3.08
CA LEU A 78 -13.19 -1.14 -2.05
C LEU A 78 -14.22 -2.05 -1.41
N VAL A 79 -14.28 -2.07 -0.07
CA VAL A 79 -15.36 -2.65 0.71
C VAL A 79 -16.15 -1.54 1.39
N ASP A 80 -15.46 -0.58 2.01
CA ASP A 80 -16.09 0.52 2.74
C ASP A 80 -15.16 1.73 2.79
N GLY A 81 -15.75 2.92 2.88
CA GLY A 81 -15.02 4.18 2.96
C GLY A 81 -15.78 5.32 2.29
N PRO A 82 -15.27 6.55 2.36
CA PRO A 82 -15.93 7.73 1.79
C PRO A 82 -15.70 7.85 0.27
N LEU A 83 -15.39 6.74 -0.37
CA LEU A 83 -15.05 6.67 -1.78
C LEU A 83 -16.19 6.10 -2.60
N LYS A 84 -16.36 6.61 -3.81
CA LYS A 84 -17.24 6.05 -4.83
C LYS A 84 -16.56 4.86 -5.51
N THR A 85 -15.26 5.02 -5.81
CA THR A 85 -14.45 3.96 -6.41
C THR A 85 -13.08 3.93 -5.75
N PHE A 86 -12.50 2.75 -5.67
CA PHE A 86 -11.11 2.55 -5.27
C PHE A 86 -10.63 1.23 -5.85
N ASP A 87 -9.51 1.28 -6.56
CA ASP A 87 -8.82 0.10 -7.08
C ASP A 87 -7.33 0.34 -6.92
N GLY A 88 -6.66 -0.56 -6.23
CA GLY A 88 -5.22 -0.46 -5.98
C GLY A 88 -4.51 -1.76 -6.30
N ARG A 89 -3.29 -1.65 -6.78
CA ARG A 89 -2.47 -2.82 -7.08
C ARG A 89 -1.02 -2.58 -6.69
N TRP A 90 -0.51 -3.49 -5.90
CA TRP A 90 0.92 -3.63 -5.63
C TRP A 90 1.48 -4.75 -6.48
N GLN A 91 2.67 -4.53 -7.05
CA GLN A 91 3.42 -5.56 -7.75
C GLN A 91 4.85 -5.59 -7.23
N PHE A 92 5.39 -6.79 -7.10
CA PHE A 92 6.73 -7.04 -6.58
C PHE A 92 7.50 -7.81 -7.65
N ILE A 93 8.38 -7.10 -8.37
CA ILE A 93 9.04 -7.63 -9.57
C ILE A 93 10.51 -7.88 -9.26
N ALA A 94 10.95 -9.12 -9.42
CA ALA A 94 12.34 -9.49 -9.20
C ALA A 94 13.26 -8.76 -10.18
N ILE A 95 14.36 -8.23 -9.65
CA ILE A 95 15.44 -7.65 -10.46
C ILE A 95 16.59 -8.65 -10.45
N ARG A 96 17.00 -9.09 -11.63
CA ARG A 96 18.07 -10.07 -11.81
C ARG A 96 19.16 -9.49 -12.68
N ASP A 97 20.41 -9.93 -12.45
CA ASP A 97 21.53 -9.55 -13.30
C ASP A 97 21.64 -10.48 -14.53
N ALA A 98 22.70 -10.30 -15.31
CA ALA A 98 22.93 -11.10 -16.52
C ALA A 98 23.13 -12.60 -16.23
N THR A 99 23.50 -12.96 -14.99
CA THR A 99 23.67 -14.37 -14.56
C THR A 99 22.39 -14.94 -13.95
N GLN A 100 21.27 -14.21 -13.97
CA GLN A 100 19.99 -14.52 -13.36
C GLN A 100 20.03 -14.55 -11.84
N ALA A 101 21.08 -13.99 -11.22
CA ALA A 101 21.14 -13.82 -9.77
C ALA A 101 20.18 -12.71 -9.33
N LEU A 102 19.44 -12.97 -8.25
CA LEU A 102 18.50 -11.98 -7.70
C LEU A 102 19.27 -10.83 -7.06
N LYS A 103 19.00 -9.60 -7.51
CA LYS A 103 19.66 -8.38 -7.04
C LYS A 103 18.75 -7.45 -6.24
N GLY A 104 17.46 -7.65 -6.31
CA GLY A 104 16.51 -6.82 -5.60
C GLY A 104 15.11 -6.96 -6.15
N CYS A 105 14.31 -5.93 -5.89
CA CYS A 105 12.91 -5.89 -6.26
C CYS A 105 12.53 -4.49 -6.73
N ARG A 106 11.70 -4.43 -7.77
CA ARG A 106 10.95 -3.23 -8.09
C ARG A 106 9.58 -3.37 -7.43
N VAL A 107 9.27 -2.46 -6.53
CA VAL A 107 7.95 -2.35 -5.93
C VAL A 107 7.16 -1.33 -6.74
N GLU A 108 6.01 -1.73 -7.27
CA GLU A 108 5.14 -0.86 -8.03
C GLU A 108 3.79 -0.73 -7.33
N LEU A 109 3.27 0.50 -7.26
CA LEU A 109 1.95 0.80 -6.75
C LEU A 109 1.19 1.61 -7.79
N ARG A 110 -0.06 1.19 -8.03
CA ARG A 110 -1.03 1.96 -8.78
C ARG A 110 -2.32 2.02 -7.98
N VAL A 111 -2.86 3.22 -7.77
CA VAL A 111 -4.14 3.43 -7.08
C VAL A 111 -4.98 4.39 -7.91
N ASP A 112 -6.22 4.01 -8.20
CA ASP A 112 -7.24 4.84 -8.83
C ASP A 112 -8.37 5.02 -7.85
N PHE A 113 -8.84 6.25 -7.63
CA PHE A 113 -9.91 6.49 -6.68
C PHE A 113 -10.72 7.74 -6.98
N GLU A 114 -11.96 7.78 -6.46
CA GLU A 114 -12.84 8.93 -6.53
C GLU A 114 -13.66 9.00 -5.23
N PHE A 115 -13.76 10.19 -4.65
CA PHE A 115 -14.61 10.42 -3.47
C PHE A 115 -16.08 10.49 -3.86
N ARG A 116 -16.99 10.00 -2.98
CA ARG A 116 -18.43 10.09 -3.18
C ARG A 116 -18.91 11.54 -3.20
N ASN A 117 -18.40 12.35 -2.27
CA ASN A 117 -18.76 13.73 -2.12
C ASN A 117 -17.71 14.59 -2.83
N ALA A 118 -18.11 15.33 -3.85
CA ALA A 118 -17.21 16.15 -4.66
C ALA A 118 -16.50 17.22 -3.82
N ALA A 119 -17.20 17.85 -2.87
CA ALA A 119 -16.61 18.85 -1.99
C ALA A 119 -15.55 18.24 -1.08
N LEU A 120 -15.82 17.07 -0.50
CA LEU A 120 -14.84 16.33 0.28
C LEU A 120 -13.64 15.94 -0.59
N GLY A 121 -13.88 15.52 -1.82
CA GLY A 121 -12.83 15.14 -2.76
C GLY A 121 -11.88 16.29 -3.10
N LEU A 122 -12.36 17.53 -3.13
CA LEU A 122 -11.50 18.70 -3.35
C LEU A 122 -10.53 18.91 -2.19
N VAL A 123 -10.96 18.63 -0.97
CA VAL A 123 -10.16 18.83 0.25
C VAL A 123 -9.31 17.60 0.57
N ALA A 124 -9.93 16.43 0.63
CA ALA A 124 -9.28 15.19 1.04
C ALA A 124 -8.53 14.47 -0.09
N GLY A 125 -8.93 14.70 -1.34
CA GLY A 125 -8.32 14.04 -2.50
C GLY A 125 -6.82 14.21 -2.60
N PRO A 126 -6.27 15.45 -2.57
CA PRO A 126 -4.83 15.66 -2.62
C PRO A 126 -4.08 15.03 -1.43
N VAL A 127 -4.68 15.05 -0.24
CA VAL A 127 -4.09 14.47 0.97
C VAL A 127 -4.06 12.96 0.85
N PHE A 128 -5.14 12.35 0.41
CA PHE A 128 -5.23 10.91 0.21
C PHE A 128 -4.23 10.44 -0.86
N GLU A 129 -4.15 11.17 -1.97
CA GLU A 129 -3.20 10.91 -3.06
C GLU A 129 -1.76 10.93 -2.56
N SER A 130 -1.36 12.01 -1.86
CA SER A 130 0.00 12.15 -1.34
C SER A 130 0.31 11.15 -0.23
N SER A 131 -0.71 10.64 0.48
CA SER A 131 -0.53 9.60 1.50
C SER A 131 -0.07 8.28 0.90
N TRP A 132 -0.56 7.91 -0.29
CA TRP A 132 -0.08 6.72 -0.99
C TRP A 132 1.37 6.85 -1.41
N ASP A 133 1.80 8.02 -1.89
CA ASP A 133 3.21 8.29 -2.18
C ASP A 133 4.07 8.14 -0.92
N ALA A 134 3.64 8.75 0.17
CA ALA A 134 4.34 8.70 1.45
C ALA A 134 4.38 7.28 2.02
N LEU A 135 3.36 6.47 1.73
CA LEU A 135 3.32 5.08 2.17
C LEU A 135 4.41 4.24 1.50
N VAL A 136 4.63 4.44 0.20
CA VAL A 136 5.75 3.76 -0.51
C VAL A 136 7.08 4.12 0.14
N ASP A 137 7.31 5.40 0.43
CA ASP A 137 8.53 5.86 1.09
C ASP A 137 8.69 5.23 2.48
N ALA A 138 7.59 5.10 3.23
CA ALA A 138 7.59 4.47 4.54
C ALA A 138 7.99 2.99 4.46
N PHE A 139 7.48 2.26 3.48
CA PHE A 139 7.85 0.85 3.27
C PHE A 139 9.32 0.70 2.90
N VAL A 140 9.84 1.55 2.01
CA VAL A 140 11.26 1.51 1.64
C VAL A 140 12.14 1.75 2.86
N ARG A 141 11.81 2.76 3.66
CA ARG A 141 12.54 3.08 4.89
C ARG A 141 12.48 1.94 5.89
N ARG A 142 11.27 1.36 6.08
CA ARG A 142 11.10 0.23 7.00
C ARG A 142 11.88 -1.00 6.56
N ALA A 143 11.92 -1.26 5.25
CA ALA A 143 12.70 -2.36 4.69
C ALA A 143 14.20 -2.19 5.01
N HIS A 144 14.74 -0.99 4.90
CA HIS A 144 16.12 -0.70 5.29
C HIS A 144 16.35 -0.96 6.79
N GLU A 145 15.40 -0.63 7.64
CA GLU A 145 15.51 -0.87 9.08
C GLU A 145 15.50 -2.36 9.43
N ILE A 146 14.66 -3.15 8.76
CA ILE A 146 14.46 -4.56 9.08
C ILE A 146 15.46 -5.47 8.35
N TYR A 147 15.71 -5.21 7.08
CA TYR A 147 16.48 -6.11 6.20
C TYR A 147 17.88 -5.58 5.87
N GLY A 148 18.12 -4.30 6.05
CA GLY A 148 19.36 -3.64 5.64
C GLY A 148 20.45 -3.66 6.68
N GLY A 149 20.14 -4.14 7.87
CA GLY A 149 21.05 -4.13 8.97
C GLY A 149 21.84 -5.38 9.18
#